data_5e76606276114baed0c1cbae87ea3ee3
#
_entry.id   5e76606276114baed0c1cbae87ea3ee3
#
_cell.length_a   1.000
_cell.length_b   1.000
_cell.length_c   1.000
_cell.angle_alpha   90.00
_cell.angle_beta   90.00
_cell.angle_gamma   90.00
#
_symmetry.space_group_name_H-M   'P 1'
#
loop_
_entity.id
_entity.type
_entity.pdbx_description
1 polymer ?
#
loop_
_entity_poly.entity_id
_entity_poly.type
_entity_poly.pdbx_seq_one_letter_code
_entity_poly.pdbx_strand_id
1 'polypeptide(L)'
;MPKPTNSYHHLKPEDRMTIASLMQQNYTQRDIAKLLGCSASTISRELGRNSQGKTYDSQSAQRACQHRRIASRPQRKLHTESILFGVVHTLMRSRWSPEQIALTLGQTYPKGHELRVSHETIYNCIYAQPVGELRKDLIACLRQANNKRTPRSKGQDRRGQIPDMLSIHVRPPEIEDRQFPGHWEGDLIKGEANASAVGTLVERTSRLLMLVKLPDPKPASAANVLQAFTDKLVSIAQPLRQTLTYDQGREMALHKQLTENTGMAVYFCDPHSPWQRGSNENMNGLVRQYLPKGTDLSGYSQEQLDAIADEINNRPRKGLGVRSPLSVYRELLLNSQQHSTLIH
;
A
#
# COMPACT_ATOMS: atom_id res chain seq x y z
N MET A 1 -31.53 46.50 0.68
CA MET A 1 -30.12 46.77 0.41
C MET A 1 -29.29 45.69 1.07
N PRO A 2 -28.43 44.97 0.35
CA PRO A 2 -27.56 43.95 0.95
C PRO A 2 -26.52 44.64 1.85
N LYS A 3 -26.34 44.11 3.08
CA LYS A 3 -25.32 44.60 4.01
C LYS A 3 -23.95 44.37 3.37
N PRO A 4 -23.03 45.37 3.42
CA PRO A 4 -21.68 45.15 2.91
C PRO A 4 -21.04 44.02 3.71
N THR A 5 -20.62 42.94 3.04
CA THR A 5 -19.80 41.91 3.62
C THR A 5 -18.42 42.51 3.93
N ASN A 6 -18.19 42.82 5.21
CA ASN A 6 -16.88 43.24 5.69
C ASN A 6 -15.91 42.09 5.49
N SER A 7 -15.27 42.05 4.34
CA SER A 7 -14.15 41.16 4.05
C SER A 7 -13.00 41.60 4.96
N TYR A 8 -12.66 40.74 5.94
CA TYR A 8 -11.53 40.98 6.83
C TYR A 8 -10.23 40.96 6.01
N HIS A 9 -9.58 42.13 5.95
CA HIS A 9 -8.31 42.30 5.23
C HIS A 9 -7.14 42.18 6.22
N HIS A 10 -6.26 41.18 6.00
CA HIS A 10 -5.01 41.07 6.75
C HIS A 10 -4.01 42.13 6.26
N LEU A 11 -3.36 42.83 7.17
CA LEU A 11 -2.29 43.79 6.84
C LEU A 11 -1.14 43.05 6.11
N LYS A 12 -0.82 43.53 4.92
CA LYS A 12 0.31 43.06 4.09
C LYS A 12 1.60 43.73 4.50
N PRO A 13 2.77 43.29 4.00
CA PRO A 13 4.03 43.98 4.24
C PRO A 13 4.01 45.45 3.81
N GLU A 14 3.38 45.77 2.66
CA GLU A 14 3.24 47.11 2.10
C GLU A 14 2.41 48.00 3.03
N ASP A 15 1.32 47.48 3.61
CA ASP A 15 0.48 48.20 4.58
C ASP A 15 1.30 48.59 5.82
N ARG A 16 2.19 47.70 6.29
CA ARG A 16 3.08 47.96 7.43
C ARG A 16 4.10 49.03 7.13
N MET A 17 4.64 49.06 5.90
CA MET A 17 5.54 50.14 5.46
C MET A 17 4.81 51.49 5.43
N THR A 18 3.59 51.52 4.93
CA THR A 18 2.72 52.69 4.91
C THR A 18 2.40 53.18 6.34
N ILE A 19 2.08 52.27 7.26
CA ILE A 19 1.85 52.61 8.68
C ILE A 19 3.10 53.26 9.27
N ALA A 20 4.29 52.69 9.05
CA ALA A 20 5.54 53.25 9.59
C ALA A 20 5.82 54.64 9.05
N SER A 21 5.65 54.89 7.73
CA SER A 21 5.85 56.18 7.10
C SER A 21 4.86 57.23 7.62
N LEU A 22 3.59 56.92 7.70
CA LEU A 22 2.57 57.84 8.16
C LEU A 22 2.68 58.14 9.68
N MET A 23 3.13 57.18 10.48
CA MET A 23 3.46 57.42 11.90
C MET A 23 4.60 58.40 12.08
N GLN A 24 5.64 58.32 11.24
CA GLN A 24 6.76 59.30 11.23
C GLN A 24 6.29 60.72 10.85
N GLN A 25 5.24 60.83 10.04
CA GLN A 25 4.59 62.06 9.65
C GLN A 25 3.52 62.56 10.66
N ASN A 26 3.42 61.95 11.83
CA ASN A 26 2.48 62.27 12.90
C ASN A 26 0.99 62.16 12.55
N TYR A 27 0.64 61.28 11.58
CA TYR A 27 -0.76 60.95 11.30
C TYR A 27 -1.39 60.17 12.46
N THR A 28 -2.69 60.44 12.70
CA THR A 28 -3.43 59.75 13.76
C THR A 28 -3.76 58.32 13.31
N GLN A 29 -3.94 57.43 14.26
CA GLN A 29 -4.36 56.02 13.95
C GLN A 29 -5.67 55.95 13.15
N ARG A 30 -6.56 56.92 13.32
CA ARG A 30 -7.81 57.05 12.57
C ARG A 30 -7.58 57.42 11.11
N ASP A 31 -6.65 58.33 10.86
CA ASP A 31 -6.31 58.78 9.50
C ASP A 31 -5.59 57.65 8.74
N ILE A 32 -4.64 56.98 9.40
CA ILE A 32 -3.94 55.82 8.83
C ILE A 32 -4.96 54.70 8.47
N ALA A 33 -5.93 54.43 9.34
CA ALA A 33 -6.97 53.44 9.10
C ALA A 33 -7.87 53.79 7.90
N LYS A 34 -8.21 55.06 7.74
CA LYS A 34 -8.94 55.58 6.57
C LYS A 34 -8.18 55.37 5.28
N LEU A 35 -6.88 55.71 5.24
CA LEU A 35 -6.03 55.58 4.08
C LEU A 35 -5.82 54.12 3.65
N LEU A 36 -5.72 53.21 4.62
CA LEU A 36 -5.56 51.77 4.38
C LEU A 36 -6.92 51.02 4.22
N GLY A 37 -8.06 51.69 4.29
CA GLY A 37 -9.36 51.08 4.15
C GLY A 37 -9.68 50.04 5.24
N CYS A 38 -9.13 50.19 6.44
CA CYS A 38 -9.31 49.27 7.56
C CYS A 38 -9.90 49.99 8.79
N SER A 39 -10.20 49.23 9.87
CA SER A 39 -10.69 49.87 11.12
C SER A 39 -9.56 50.46 11.95
N ALA A 40 -9.83 51.54 12.67
CA ALA A 40 -8.86 52.12 13.61
C ALA A 40 -8.39 51.12 14.68
N SER A 41 -9.25 50.17 15.06
CA SER A 41 -8.88 49.07 15.96
C SER A 41 -7.87 48.10 15.37
N THR A 42 -7.82 47.94 14.04
CA THR A 42 -6.80 47.14 13.36
C THR A 42 -5.43 47.79 13.50
N ILE A 43 -5.35 49.09 13.27
CA ILE A 43 -4.08 49.86 13.43
C ILE A 43 -3.65 49.86 14.90
N SER A 44 -4.56 50.13 15.82
CA SER A 44 -4.25 50.09 17.26
C SER A 44 -3.70 48.72 17.72
N ARG A 45 -4.32 47.62 17.28
CA ARG A 45 -3.83 46.27 17.58
C ARG A 45 -2.48 45.97 16.93
N GLU A 46 -2.26 46.43 15.73
CA GLU A 46 -0.97 46.26 15.03
C GLU A 46 0.16 46.99 15.78
N LEU A 47 -0.07 48.24 16.14
CA LEU A 47 0.89 49.04 16.91
C LEU A 47 1.10 48.45 18.32
N GLY A 48 0.03 48.08 19.03
CA GLY A 48 0.14 47.51 20.37
C GLY A 48 0.89 46.17 20.40
N ARG A 49 0.82 45.39 19.30
CA ARG A 49 1.51 44.09 19.21
C ARG A 49 2.95 44.18 18.73
N ASN A 50 3.32 45.22 17.99
CA ASN A 50 4.56 45.26 17.22
C ASN A 50 5.40 46.51 17.47
N SER A 51 4.97 47.51 18.29
CA SER A 51 5.80 48.65 18.66
C SER A 51 6.70 48.26 19.85
N GLN A 52 7.97 48.55 19.72
CA GLN A 52 8.92 48.50 20.83
C GLN A 52 9.09 49.92 21.40
N GLY A 53 8.42 50.17 22.56
CA GLY A 53 8.38 51.51 23.11
C GLY A 53 7.54 52.50 22.28
N LYS A 54 8.13 53.66 21.87
CA LYS A 54 7.43 54.66 21.05
C LYS A 54 7.62 54.51 19.55
N THR A 55 8.51 53.61 19.10
CA THR A 55 8.84 53.43 17.67
C THR A 55 8.22 52.18 17.10
N TYR A 56 7.58 52.32 15.93
CA TYR A 56 7.07 51.22 15.11
C TYR A 56 7.99 51.03 13.91
N ASP A 57 8.55 49.80 13.78
CA ASP A 57 9.35 49.39 12.63
C ASP A 57 8.60 48.32 11.82
N SER A 58 8.37 48.60 10.54
CA SER A 58 7.59 47.73 9.65
C SER A 58 8.24 46.36 9.42
N GLN A 59 9.56 46.30 9.37
CA GLN A 59 10.27 45.03 9.13
C GLN A 59 10.19 44.12 10.38
N SER A 60 10.44 44.68 11.55
CA SER A 60 10.29 43.96 12.83
C SER A 60 8.87 43.50 13.06
N ALA A 61 7.87 44.34 12.77
CA ALA A 61 6.46 44.02 12.83
C ALA A 61 6.09 42.85 11.89
N GLN A 62 6.64 42.86 10.66
CA GLN A 62 6.42 41.77 9.71
C GLN A 62 7.06 40.48 10.17
N ARG A 63 8.29 40.48 10.66
CA ARG A 63 8.96 39.30 11.22
C ARG A 63 8.21 38.75 12.42
N ALA A 64 7.79 39.61 13.35
CA ALA A 64 7.00 39.21 14.52
C ALA A 64 5.64 38.61 14.12
N CYS A 65 4.98 39.17 13.10
CA CYS A 65 3.73 38.61 12.56
C CYS A 65 3.95 37.24 11.94
N GLN A 66 5.01 37.04 11.16
CA GLN A 66 5.37 35.75 10.58
C GLN A 66 5.71 34.73 11.64
N HIS A 67 6.48 35.10 12.66
CA HIS A 67 6.85 34.22 13.77
C HIS A 67 5.60 33.77 14.55
N ARG A 68 4.69 34.69 14.90
CA ARG A 68 3.43 34.34 15.56
C ARG A 68 2.56 33.44 14.71
N ARG A 69 2.52 33.66 13.39
CA ARG A 69 1.75 32.82 12.45
C ARG A 69 2.32 31.40 12.36
N ILE A 70 3.64 31.26 12.46
CA ILE A 70 4.30 29.94 12.50
C ILE A 70 4.03 29.28 13.87
N ALA A 71 4.22 30.00 14.95
CA ALA A 71 4.02 29.48 16.32
C ALA A 71 2.57 29.10 16.63
N SER A 72 1.58 29.76 16.00
CA SER A 72 0.16 29.43 16.18
C SER A 72 -0.31 28.22 15.35
N ARG A 73 0.50 27.70 14.44
CA ARG A 73 0.16 26.50 13.70
C ARG A 73 0.24 25.29 14.63
N PRO A 74 -0.81 24.46 14.70
CA PRO A 74 -0.71 23.22 15.46
C PRO A 74 0.44 22.37 14.90
N GLN A 75 1.16 21.70 15.76
CA GLN A 75 2.22 20.76 15.36
C GLN A 75 1.64 19.74 14.39
N ARG A 76 2.42 19.40 13.38
CA ARG A 76 2.04 18.35 12.44
C ARG A 76 1.88 17.04 13.21
N LYS A 77 0.79 16.33 12.99
CA LYS A 77 0.48 15.08 13.68
C LYS A 77 1.59 14.03 13.53
N LEU A 78 2.23 13.98 12.35
CA LEU A 78 3.39 13.15 12.05
C LEU A 78 4.66 14.03 12.04
N HIS A 79 5.24 14.30 13.20
CA HIS A 79 6.58 14.85 13.33
C HIS A 79 7.55 13.75 13.81
N THR A 80 8.81 13.86 13.47
CA THR A 80 9.83 12.80 13.65
C THR A 80 9.99 12.31 15.09
N GLU A 81 9.67 13.15 16.07
CA GLU A 81 9.76 12.80 17.50
C GLU A 81 8.44 12.23 18.07
N SER A 82 7.37 12.12 17.25
CA SER A 82 6.10 11.59 17.74
C SER A 82 6.10 10.07 17.79
N ILE A 83 5.45 9.51 18.81
CA ILE A 83 5.21 8.06 18.91
C ILE A 83 4.51 7.54 17.65
N LEU A 84 3.55 8.30 17.13
CA LEU A 84 2.83 7.96 15.91
C LEU A 84 3.79 7.85 14.70
N PHE A 85 4.78 8.73 14.58
CA PHE A 85 5.79 8.63 13.51
C PHE A 85 6.60 7.34 13.64
N GLY A 86 7.03 7.00 14.86
CA GLY A 86 7.75 5.74 15.11
C GLY A 86 6.95 4.51 14.69
N VAL A 87 5.66 4.45 15.05
CA VAL A 87 4.75 3.36 14.66
C VAL A 87 4.59 3.30 13.13
N VAL A 88 4.28 4.44 12.50
CA VAL A 88 4.10 4.52 11.04
C VAL A 88 5.39 4.13 10.33
N HIS A 89 6.54 4.62 10.77
CA HIS A 89 7.84 4.32 10.18
C HIS A 89 8.18 2.82 10.27
N THR A 90 7.95 2.20 11.43
CA THR A 90 8.17 0.75 11.62
C THR A 90 7.29 -0.07 10.68
N LEU A 91 6.00 0.24 10.60
CA LEU A 91 5.08 -0.46 9.69
C LEU A 91 5.42 -0.24 8.22
N MET A 92 5.89 0.96 7.84
CA MET A 92 6.36 1.22 6.47
C MET A 92 7.61 0.41 6.15
N ARG A 93 8.55 0.25 7.09
CA ARG A 93 9.73 -0.61 6.92
C ARG A 93 9.34 -2.08 6.73
N SER A 94 8.28 -2.53 7.37
CA SER A 94 7.63 -3.83 7.12
C SER A 94 6.78 -3.82 5.83
N ARG A 95 7.01 -2.83 4.94
CA ARG A 95 6.39 -2.69 3.62
C ARG A 95 4.86 -2.60 3.62
N TRP A 96 4.27 -2.14 4.72
CA TRP A 96 2.85 -1.80 4.77
C TRP A 96 2.60 -0.52 3.98
N SER A 97 1.51 -0.49 3.22
CA SER A 97 1.12 0.74 2.52
C SER A 97 0.52 1.77 3.50
N PRO A 98 0.60 3.08 3.20
CA PRO A 98 -0.06 4.11 3.99
C PRO A 98 -1.55 3.85 4.24
N GLU A 99 -2.27 3.25 3.27
CA GLU A 99 -3.67 2.87 3.44
C GLU A 99 -3.85 1.74 4.46
N GLN A 100 -3.03 0.69 4.40
CA GLN A 100 -3.06 -0.41 5.36
C GLN A 100 -2.80 0.09 6.79
N ILE A 101 -1.80 0.95 6.97
CA ILE A 101 -1.47 1.55 8.26
C ILE A 101 -2.64 2.38 8.79
N ALA A 102 -3.19 3.28 7.96
CA ALA A 102 -4.30 4.14 8.36
C ALA A 102 -5.55 3.34 8.74
N LEU A 103 -5.89 2.30 7.98
CA LEU A 103 -7.04 1.43 8.25
C LEU A 103 -6.85 0.65 9.55
N THR A 104 -5.69 0.06 9.77
CA THR A 104 -5.38 -0.71 10.99
C THR A 104 -5.43 0.19 12.23
N LEU A 105 -4.73 1.35 12.20
CA LEU A 105 -4.78 2.29 13.32
C LEU A 105 -6.18 2.85 13.53
N GLY A 106 -6.96 2.97 12.45
CA GLY A 106 -8.37 3.38 12.51
C GLY A 106 -9.29 2.34 13.16
N GLN A 107 -8.98 1.05 13.08
CA GLN A 107 -9.71 -0.01 13.77
C GLN A 107 -9.25 -0.20 15.22
N THR A 108 -7.93 -0.09 15.45
CA THR A 108 -7.33 -0.30 16.78
C THR A 108 -7.69 0.80 17.77
N TYR A 109 -7.75 2.05 17.30
CA TYR A 109 -7.94 3.22 18.19
C TYR A 109 -9.28 3.93 17.92
N PRO A 110 -9.96 4.49 18.97
CA PRO A 110 -11.22 5.21 18.81
C PRO A 110 -11.05 6.53 18.03
N LYS A 111 -12.16 7.07 17.52
CA LYS A 111 -12.14 8.39 16.83
C LYS A 111 -11.57 9.46 17.75
N GLY A 112 -10.67 10.29 17.22
CA GLY A 112 -10.00 11.36 17.98
C GLY A 112 -8.71 10.96 18.68
N HIS A 113 -8.38 9.68 18.78
CA HIS A 113 -7.12 9.22 19.40
C HIS A 113 -5.89 9.74 18.66
N GLU A 114 -4.82 10.06 19.39
CA GLU A 114 -3.58 10.62 18.85
C GLU A 114 -2.87 9.70 17.85
N LEU A 115 -2.94 8.38 18.06
CA LEU A 115 -2.35 7.38 17.17
C LEU A 115 -3.21 7.10 15.92
N ARG A 116 -4.34 7.75 15.73
CA ARG A 116 -5.12 7.67 14.49
C ARG A 116 -4.56 8.62 13.44
N VAL A 117 -4.36 8.13 12.22
CA VAL A 117 -3.83 8.92 11.10
C VAL A 117 -4.54 8.54 9.81
N SER A 118 -4.70 9.48 8.89
CA SER A 118 -5.17 9.20 7.54
C SER A 118 -3.99 8.84 6.63
N HIS A 119 -4.24 8.02 5.60
CA HIS A 119 -3.23 7.70 4.60
C HIS A 119 -2.69 8.95 3.89
N GLU A 120 -3.53 9.97 3.69
CA GLU A 120 -3.14 11.26 3.11
C GLU A 120 -2.11 11.98 4.00
N THR A 121 -2.32 11.97 5.33
CA THR A 121 -1.34 12.55 6.27
C THR A 121 0.00 11.83 6.20
N ILE A 122 -0.01 10.50 6.00
CA ILE A 122 1.23 9.72 5.83
C ILE A 122 1.93 10.11 4.53
N TYR A 123 1.20 10.15 3.40
CA TYR A 123 1.77 10.62 2.13
C TYR A 123 2.33 12.02 2.22
N ASN A 124 1.58 12.96 2.80
CA ASN A 124 2.03 14.33 2.98
C ASN A 124 3.30 14.41 3.85
N CYS A 125 3.42 13.55 4.87
CA CYS A 125 4.64 13.47 5.67
C CYS A 125 5.84 12.99 4.83
N ILE A 126 5.67 11.94 4.02
CA ILE A 126 6.73 11.39 3.15
C ILE A 126 7.24 12.44 2.15
N TYR A 127 6.32 13.10 1.44
CA TYR A 127 6.68 14.05 0.39
C TYR A 127 7.11 15.43 0.91
N ALA A 128 6.70 15.80 2.12
CA ALA A 128 7.11 17.05 2.77
C ALA A 128 8.51 16.96 3.44
N GLN A 129 9.09 15.76 3.56
CA GLN A 129 10.47 15.63 4.05
C GLN A 129 11.45 16.31 3.10
N PRO A 130 12.47 17.02 3.64
CA PRO A 130 13.57 17.52 2.83
C PRO A 130 14.21 16.40 2.01
N VAL A 131 14.82 16.78 0.87
CA VAL A 131 15.58 15.82 0.06
C VAL A 131 16.75 15.31 0.90
N GLY A 132 16.73 14.02 1.24
CA GLY A 132 17.73 13.38 2.10
C GLY A 132 17.46 11.88 2.24
N GLU A 133 18.25 11.19 3.05
CA GLU A 133 18.20 9.73 3.26
C GLU A 133 16.82 9.29 3.75
N LEU A 134 16.27 9.93 4.78
CA LEU A 134 14.95 9.57 5.32
C LEU A 134 13.84 9.60 4.26
N ARG A 135 13.84 10.61 3.36
CA ARG A 135 12.87 10.68 2.28
C ARG A 135 13.05 9.55 1.27
N LYS A 136 14.30 9.22 0.93
CA LYS A 136 14.61 8.11 0.03
C LYS A 136 14.15 6.78 0.61
N ASP A 137 14.43 6.54 1.89
CA ASP A 137 14.02 5.33 2.60
C ASP A 137 12.49 5.18 2.64
N LEU A 138 11.77 6.25 2.97
CA LEU A 138 10.31 6.23 3.03
C LEU A 138 9.68 6.00 1.65
N ILE A 139 10.24 6.60 0.58
CA ILE A 139 9.79 6.37 -0.80
C ILE A 139 10.10 4.94 -1.25
N ALA A 140 11.26 4.37 -0.89
CA ALA A 140 11.62 2.99 -1.20
C ALA A 140 10.68 1.96 -0.55
N CYS A 141 10.06 2.30 0.57
CA CYS A 141 9.03 1.48 1.22
C CYS A 141 7.68 1.47 0.47
N LEU A 142 7.44 2.42 -0.44
CA LEU A 142 6.20 2.46 -1.22
C LEU A 142 6.19 1.39 -2.33
N ARG A 143 5.00 0.82 -2.59
CA ARG A 143 4.81 -0.27 -3.57
C ARG A 143 5.22 0.09 -5.00
N GLN A 144 5.10 1.35 -5.41
CA GLN A 144 5.41 1.81 -6.76
C GLN A 144 6.50 2.88 -6.72
N ALA A 145 7.75 2.46 -6.82
CA ALA A 145 8.90 3.37 -6.97
C ALA A 145 9.14 3.81 -8.45
N ASN A 146 8.37 3.32 -9.43
CA ASN A 146 8.64 3.51 -10.86
C ASN A 146 7.68 4.46 -11.56
N ASN A 147 8.26 5.50 -12.18
CA ASN A 147 7.58 6.59 -12.91
C ASN A 147 7.30 6.31 -14.41
N LYS A 148 7.41 5.09 -14.95
CA LYS A 148 7.17 4.83 -16.37
C LYS A 148 6.26 3.64 -16.64
N ARG A 149 5.20 3.90 -17.42
CA ARG A 149 4.28 2.90 -17.96
C ARG A 149 4.94 2.22 -19.17
N THR A 150 5.19 0.92 -19.11
CA THR A 150 5.69 0.13 -20.24
C THR A 150 4.55 -0.26 -21.17
N PRO A 151 4.66 -0.08 -22.51
CA PRO A 151 3.65 -0.55 -23.46
C PRO A 151 3.54 -2.08 -23.46
N ARG A 152 2.31 -2.60 -23.56
CA ARG A 152 2.09 -4.05 -23.76
C ARG A 152 2.49 -4.43 -25.18
N SER A 153 3.53 -5.24 -25.34
CA SER A 153 3.86 -5.85 -26.63
C SER A 153 2.89 -6.98 -26.97
N LYS A 154 2.23 -6.91 -28.11
CA LYS A 154 1.44 -8.01 -28.68
C LYS A 154 2.40 -8.97 -29.37
N GLY A 155 2.84 -10.03 -28.69
CA GLY A 155 3.54 -11.15 -29.31
C GLY A 155 2.55 -12.22 -29.77
N GLN A 156 2.75 -12.83 -30.94
CA GLN A 156 2.03 -14.03 -31.34
C GLN A 156 2.42 -15.21 -30.44
N ASP A 157 1.44 -15.90 -29.88
CA ASP A 157 1.65 -17.05 -29.03
C ASP A 157 1.98 -18.28 -29.89
N ARG A 158 3.24 -18.75 -29.83
CA ARG A 158 3.73 -19.98 -30.50
C ARG A 158 3.82 -21.15 -29.52
N ARG A 159 3.09 -21.13 -28.41
CA ARG A 159 3.13 -22.20 -27.40
C ARG A 159 2.29 -23.37 -27.88
N GLY A 160 2.86 -24.58 -27.82
CA GLY A 160 2.13 -25.82 -28.10
C GLY A 160 1.03 -26.00 -27.05
N GLN A 161 -0.09 -26.59 -27.47
CA GLN A 161 -1.21 -26.87 -26.59
C GLN A 161 -0.85 -27.96 -25.58
N ILE A 162 -1.25 -27.78 -24.32
CA ILE A 162 -1.21 -28.81 -23.29
C ILE A 162 -2.37 -29.76 -23.57
N PRO A 163 -2.15 -31.10 -23.68
CA PRO A 163 -3.25 -32.02 -23.94
C PRO A 163 -4.20 -32.13 -22.74
N ASP A 164 -5.48 -32.35 -23.03
CA ASP A 164 -6.54 -32.66 -22.07
C ASP A 164 -6.74 -31.62 -20.94
N MET A 165 -6.56 -30.35 -21.26
CA MET A 165 -6.80 -29.25 -20.33
C MET A 165 -8.28 -29.15 -19.96
N LEU A 166 -8.60 -29.02 -18.66
CA LEU A 166 -9.92 -28.58 -18.22
C LEU A 166 -10.00 -27.06 -18.32
N SER A 167 -10.91 -26.57 -19.16
CA SER A 167 -11.12 -25.13 -19.30
C SER A 167 -11.69 -24.53 -18.00
N ILE A 168 -11.31 -23.27 -17.71
CA ILE A 168 -11.89 -22.51 -16.60
C ILE A 168 -13.43 -22.38 -16.71
N HIS A 169 -13.99 -22.48 -17.91
CA HIS A 169 -15.43 -22.36 -18.16
C HIS A 169 -16.26 -23.57 -17.64
N VAL A 170 -15.60 -24.73 -17.39
CA VAL A 170 -16.27 -25.88 -16.77
C VAL A 170 -16.08 -25.91 -15.25
N ARG A 171 -15.40 -24.92 -14.69
CA ARG A 171 -15.21 -24.78 -13.25
C ARG A 171 -16.54 -24.43 -12.59
N PRO A 172 -16.90 -25.09 -11.46
CA PRO A 172 -18.12 -24.79 -10.73
C PRO A 172 -18.28 -23.30 -10.40
N PRO A 173 -19.49 -22.71 -10.62
CA PRO A 173 -19.70 -21.25 -10.45
C PRO A 173 -19.45 -20.76 -9.00
N GLU A 174 -19.73 -21.59 -7.99
CA GLU A 174 -19.51 -21.29 -6.57
C GLU A 174 -18.06 -20.94 -6.25
N ILE A 175 -17.11 -21.37 -7.10
CA ILE A 175 -15.69 -21.03 -6.94
C ILE A 175 -15.43 -19.56 -7.28
N GLU A 176 -16.26 -18.94 -8.14
CA GLU A 176 -16.10 -17.52 -8.52
C GLU A 176 -16.39 -16.60 -7.34
N ASP A 177 -17.37 -16.90 -6.52
CA ASP A 177 -17.83 -16.04 -5.42
C ASP A 177 -16.87 -16.02 -4.23
N ARG A 178 -15.83 -16.88 -4.24
CA ARG A 178 -14.79 -16.94 -3.19
C ARG A 178 -15.36 -17.13 -1.79
N GLN A 179 -16.49 -17.81 -1.67
CA GLN A 179 -17.13 -18.10 -0.38
C GLN A 179 -16.55 -19.33 0.27
N PHE A 180 -16.17 -20.32 -0.54
CA PHE A 180 -15.61 -21.57 -0.07
C PHE A 180 -14.08 -21.56 -0.18
N PRO A 181 -13.35 -21.99 0.88
CA PRO A 181 -11.90 -22.10 0.84
C PRO A 181 -11.45 -23.35 0.07
N GLY A 182 -10.15 -23.40 -0.23
CA GLY A 182 -9.52 -24.56 -0.87
C GLY A 182 -9.32 -24.42 -2.38
N HIS A 183 -9.63 -23.26 -2.92
CA HIS A 183 -9.45 -22.96 -4.34
C HIS A 183 -8.23 -22.06 -4.54
N TRP A 184 -7.24 -22.55 -5.25
CA TRP A 184 -5.93 -21.92 -5.41
C TRP A 184 -5.72 -21.37 -6.82
N GLU A 185 -4.96 -20.31 -6.92
CA GLU A 185 -4.41 -19.79 -8.18
C GLU A 185 -2.89 -19.96 -8.14
N GLY A 186 -2.31 -20.54 -9.19
CA GLY A 186 -0.87 -20.78 -9.31
C GLY A 186 -0.22 -19.99 -10.44
N ASP A 187 1.09 -19.67 -10.29
CA ASP A 187 1.91 -19.01 -11.30
C ASP A 187 3.40 -19.19 -10.99
N LEU A 188 4.28 -18.80 -11.93
CA LEU A 188 5.70 -18.72 -11.72
C LEU A 188 6.23 -17.28 -11.79
N ILE A 189 6.94 -16.86 -10.77
CA ILE A 189 7.76 -15.65 -10.80
C ILE A 189 9.13 -16.01 -11.38
N LYS A 190 9.40 -15.56 -12.61
CA LYS A 190 10.66 -15.82 -13.32
C LYS A 190 11.71 -14.77 -12.97
N GLY A 191 12.95 -15.20 -12.74
CA GLY A 191 14.12 -14.39 -12.48
C GLY A 191 14.78 -13.87 -13.75
N GLU A 192 16.06 -13.50 -13.66
CA GLU A 192 16.86 -13.01 -14.77
C GLU A 192 16.92 -14.02 -15.92
N ALA A 193 16.71 -13.53 -17.13
CA ALA A 193 16.72 -14.34 -18.37
C ALA A 193 15.86 -15.63 -18.30
N ASN A 194 14.91 -15.75 -17.36
CA ASN A 194 14.14 -16.96 -17.04
C ASN A 194 15.00 -18.16 -16.58
N ALA A 195 16.23 -17.91 -16.12
CA ALA A 195 17.15 -18.97 -15.66
C ALA A 195 16.73 -19.52 -14.29
N SER A 196 16.09 -18.71 -13.46
CA SER A 196 15.55 -19.12 -12.16
C SER A 196 14.06 -18.79 -12.06
N ALA A 197 13.34 -19.49 -11.19
CA ALA A 197 11.92 -19.25 -10.95
C ALA A 197 11.50 -19.67 -9.54
N VAL A 198 10.44 -19.03 -9.03
CA VAL A 198 9.77 -19.36 -7.77
C VAL A 198 8.28 -19.56 -8.07
N GLY A 199 7.71 -20.65 -7.58
CA GLY A 199 6.27 -20.91 -7.68
C GLY A 199 5.49 -20.04 -6.71
N THR A 200 4.32 -19.56 -7.13
CA THR A 200 3.37 -18.84 -6.28
C THR A 200 2.06 -19.58 -6.27
N LEU A 201 1.52 -19.82 -5.08
CA LEU A 201 0.21 -20.42 -4.85
C LEU A 201 -0.58 -19.45 -3.97
N VAL A 202 -1.74 -19.03 -4.43
CA VAL A 202 -2.59 -18.07 -3.71
C VAL A 202 -3.97 -18.68 -3.49
N GLU A 203 -4.37 -18.83 -2.23
CA GLU A 203 -5.72 -19.26 -1.87
C GLU A 203 -6.72 -18.11 -2.13
N ARG A 204 -7.81 -18.39 -2.83
CA ARG A 204 -8.70 -17.37 -3.40
C ARG A 204 -9.55 -16.64 -2.37
N THR A 205 -9.99 -17.31 -1.32
CA THR A 205 -10.88 -16.76 -0.28
C THR A 205 -10.08 -15.92 0.73
N SER A 206 -9.07 -16.51 1.32
CA SER A 206 -8.22 -15.86 2.35
C SER A 206 -7.14 -14.94 1.78
N ARG A 207 -6.80 -15.10 0.49
CA ARG A 207 -5.65 -14.47 -0.16
C ARG A 207 -4.30 -14.91 0.43
N LEU A 208 -4.26 -16.08 1.10
CA LEU A 208 -3.01 -16.64 1.61
C LEU A 208 -2.07 -16.94 0.46
N LEU A 209 -0.82 -16.55 0.62
CA LEU A 209 0.27 -16.81 -0.32
C LEU A 209 1.14 -17.95 0.22
N MET A 210 1.50 -18.87 -0.65
CA MET A 210 2.63 -19.78 -0.46
C MET A 210 3.64 -19.55 -1.57
N LEU A 211 4.92 -19.51 -1.23
CA LEU A 211 6.03 -19.49 -2.18
C LEU A 211 6.69 -20.86 -2.21
N VAL A 212 7.07 -21.28 -3.40
CA VAL A 212 7.60 -22.63 -3.63
C VAL A 212 8.94 -22.53 -4.34
N LYS A 213 10.00 -23.01 -3.69
CA LYS A 213 11.30 -23.16 -4.33
C LYS A 213 11.21 -24.27 -5.38
N LEU A 214 11.67 -23.98 -6.58
CA LEU A 214 11.76 -24.97 -7.65
C LEU A 214 13.17 -25.55 -7.70
N PRO A 215 13.31 -26.87 -7.94
CA PRO A 215 14.61 -27.51 -8.02
C PRO A 215 15.44 -27.04 -9.24
N ASP A 216 16.76 -26.96 -9.07
CA ASP A 216 17.73 -26.76 -10.16
C ASP A 216 18.19 -28.12 -10.73
N PRO A 217 18.67 -28.17 -11.97
CA PRO A 217 18.60 -27.17 -13.02
C PRO A 217 17.23 -27.13 -13.73
N LYS A 218 16.95 -26.05 -14.45
CA LYS A 218 15.69 -25.83 -15.19
C LYS A 218 14.44 -25.78 -14.30
N PRO A 219 14.38 -24.84 -13.37
CA PRO A 219 13.31 -24.78 -12.37
C PRO A 219 11.89 -24.72 -12.97
N ALA A 220 11.70 -24.10 -14.14
CA ALA A 220 10.41 -24.06 -14.83
C ALA A 220 10.13 -25.28 -15.73
N SER A 221 10.83 -26.42 -15.56
CA SER A 221 10.46 -27.68 -16.22
C SER A 221 9.17 -28.25 -15.60
N ALA A 222 8.38 -28.96 -16.43
CA ALA A 222 7.14 -29.58 -15.97
C ALA A 222 7.38 -30.60 -14.83
N ALA A 223 8.48 -31.34 -14.86
CA ALA A 223 8.82 -32.30 -13.81
C ALA A 223 9.16 -31.61 -12.48
N ASN A 224 9.95 -30.53 -12.51
CA ASN A 224 10.32 -29.81 -11.29
C ASN A 224 9.13 -29.06 -10.68
N VAL A 225 8.27 -28.50 -11.52
CA VAL A 225 7.03 -27.84 -11.06
C VAL A 225 6.05 -28.86 -10.46
N LEU A 226 5.88 -30.02 -11.13
CA LEU A 226 5.06 -31.12 -10.60
C LEU A 226 5.54 -31.54 -9.21
N GLN A 227 6.84 -31.83 -9.05
CA GLN A 227 7.39 -32.27 -7.77
C GLN A 227 7.19 -31.22 -6.68
N ALA A 228 7.66 -29.99 -6.91
CA ALA A 228 7.64 -28.94 -5.92
C ALA A 228 6.21 -28.50 -5.54
N PHE A 229 5.28 -28.44 -6.51
CA PHE A 229 3.89 -28.11 -6.23
C PHE A 229 3.18 -29.27 -5.51
N THR A 230 3.46 -30.53 -5.88
CA THR A 230 2.92 -31.70 -5.16
C THR A 230 3.31 -31.63 -3.69
N ASP A 231 4.61 -31.48 -3.40
CA ASP A 231 5.12 -31.45 -2.01
C ASP A 231 4.47 -30.34 -1.18
N LYS A 232 4.36 -29.13 -1.77
CA LYS A 232 3.75 -28.00 -1.07
C LYS A 232 2.24 -28.16 -0.91
N LEU A 233 1.52 -28.64 -1.92
CA LEU A 233 0.06 -28.78 -1.89
C LEU A 233 -0.40 -29.93 -0.99
N VAL A 234 0.35 -31.04 -0.95
CA VAL A 234 0.03 -32.17 -0.05
C VAL A 234 0.14 -31.79 1.42
N SER A 235 0.98 -30.79 1.77
CA SER A 235 1.05 -30.27 3.13
C SER A 235 -0.21 -29.50 3.59
N ILE A 236 -1.11 -29.14 2.65
CA ILE A 236 -2.37 -28.45 2.94
C ILE A 236 -3.43 -29.47 3.40
N ALA A 237 -4.15 -29.18 4.47
CA ALA A 237 -5.28 -30.00 4.93
C ALA A 237 -6.31 -30.19 3.80
N GLN A 238 -6.81 -31.44 3.65
CA GLN A 238 -7.64 -31.81 2.50
C GLN A 238 -8.87 -30.92 2.28
N PRO A 239 -9.62 -30.46 3.28
CA PRO A 239 -10.75 -29.55 3.06
C PRO A 239 -10.36 -28.23 2.40
N LEU A 240 -9.10 -27.79 2.53
CA LEU A 240 -8.54 -26.58 1.94
C LEU A 240 -7.72 -26.84 0.66
N ARG A 241 -7.83 -28.04 0.08
CA ARG A 241 -7.11 -28.50 -1.10
C ARG A 241 -8.07 -29.06 -2.15
N GLN A 242 -8.81 -28.17 -2.85
CA GLN A 242 -9.89 -28.56 -3.76
C GLN A 242 -9.52 -28.40 -5.23
N THR A 243 -9.12 -27.20 -5.64
CA THR A 243 -8.80 -26.91 -7.03
C THR A 243 -7.58 -26.00 -7.18
N LEU A 244 -6.91 -26.11 -8.32
CA LEU A 244 -5.86 -25.21 -8.75
C LEU A 244 -6.23 -24.59 -10.10
N THR A 245 -6.18 -23.28 -10.22
CA THR A 245 -6.33 -22.55 -11.48
C THR A 245 -4.96 -22.06 -11.95
N TYR A 246 -4.59 -22.36 -13.18
CA TYR A 246 -3.28 -22.02 -13.76
C TYR A 246 -3.45 -21.41 -15.16
N ASP A 247 -2.38 -20.79 -15.69
CA ASP A 247 -2.36 -20.41 -17.11
C ASP A 247 -1.97 -21.61 -18.00
N GLN A 248 -1.94 -21.39 -19.31
CA GLN A 248 -1.53 -22.43 -20.28
C GLN A 248 -0.01 -22.51 -20.43
N GLY A 249 0.75 -22.33 -19.34
CA GLY A 249 2.20 -22.49 -19.31
C GLY A 249 2.63 -23.96 -19.47
N ARG A 250 3.66 -24.22 -20.29
CA ARG A 250 4.19 -25.59 -20.50
C ARG A 250 4.70 -26.25 -19.22
N GLU A 251 5.02 -25.48 -18.21
CA GLU A 251 5.38 -25.96 -16.89
C GLU A 251 4.28 -26.78 -16.21
N MET A 252 3.01 -26.63 -16.66
CA MET A 252 1.86 -27.42 -16.18
C MET A 252 1.49 -28.57 -17.12
N ALA A 253 2.37 -29.00 -18.02
CA ALA A 253 2.10 -30.12 -18.94
C ALA A 253 1.79 -31.44 -18.20
N LEU A 254 2.27 -31.60 -16.97
CA LEU A 254 2.04 -32.79 -16.14
C LEU A 254 0.86 -32.61 -15.14
N HIS A 255 -0.09 -31.74 -15.45
CA HIS A 255 -1.21 -31.41 -14.59
C HIS A 255 -2.08 -32.63 -14.17
N LYS A 256 -2.19 -33.66 -15.00
CA LYS A 256 -2.89 -34.91 -14.66
C LYS A 256 -2.23 -35.63 -13.49
N GLN A 257 -0.89 -35.73 -13.52
CA GLN A 257 -0.12 -36.32 -12.42
C GLN A 257 -0.22 -35.46 -11.16
N LEU A 258 -0.26 -34.13 -11.31
CA LEU A 258 -0.52 -33.25 -10.17
C LEU A 258 -1.90 -33.52 -9.54
N THR A 259 -2.93 -33.71 -10.38
CA THR A 259 -4.27 -34.09 -9.92
C THR A 259 -4.26 -35.44 -9.19
N GLU A 260 -3.61 -36.44 -9.74
CA GLU A 260 -3.46 -37.77 -9.13
C GLU A 260 -2.75 -37.72 -7.78
N ASN A 261 -1.66 -36.97 -7.70
CA ASN A 261 -0.86 -36.85 -6.48
C ASN A 261 -1.51 -36.02 -5.38
N THR A 262 -2.32 -35.03 -5.74
CA THR A 262 -2.87 -34.05 -4.77
C THR A 262 -4.37 -34.20 -4.53
N GLY A 263 -5.09 -34.85 -5.43
CA GLY A 263 -6.54 -34.88 -5.45
C GLY A 263 -7.20 -33.58 -5.93
N MET A 264 -6.42 -32.59 -6.39
CA MET A 264 -6.94 -31.29 -6.84
C MET A 264 -7.31 -31.32 -8.32
N ALA A 265 -8.48 -30.79 -8.68
CA ALA A 265 -8.79 -30.52 -10.08
C ALA A 265 -8.03 -29.30 -10.58
N VAL A 266 -7.33 -29.42 -11.74
CA VAL A 266 -6.56 -28.33 -12.35
C VAL A 266 -7.34 -27.72 -13.50
N TYR A 267 -7.67 -26.43 -13.39
CA TYR A 267 -8.36 -25.64 -14.43
C TYR A 267 -7.41 -24.66 -15.10
N PHE A 268 -7.58 -24.47 -16.41
CA PHE A 268 -6.74 -23.59 -17.21
C PHE A 268 -7.50 -22.35 -17.66
N CYS A 269 -6.88 -21.19 -17.44
CA CYS A 269 -7.39 -19.92 -17.93
C CYS A 269 -7.33 -19.81 -19.43
N ASP A 270 -8.16 -18.92 -20.01
CA ASP A 270 -8.05 -18.58 -21.42
C ASP A 270 -6.70 -17.89 -21.73
N PRO A 271 -6.19 -18.04 -22.95
CA PRO A 271 -5.00 -17.31 -23.37
C PRO A 271 -5.19 -15.79 -23.19
N HIS A 272 -4.16 -15.12 -22.70
CA HIS A 272 -4.15 -13.66 -22.49
C HIS A 272 -5.24 -13.11 -21.54
N SER A 273 -5.77 -13.93 -20.65
CA SER A 273 -6.86 -13.56 -19.71
C SER A 273 -6.36 -13.47 -18.24
N PRO A 274 -5.44 -12.54 -17.90
CA PRO A 274 -4.87 -12.44 -16.55
C PRO A 274 -5.92 -12.15 -15.48
N TRP A 275 -7.04 -11.52 -15.84
CA TRP A 275 -8.14 -11.23 -14.89
C TRP A 275 -8.78 -12.50 -14.31
N GLN A 276 -8.68 -13.64 -14.99
CA GLN A 276 -9.18 -14.93 -14.49
C GLN A 276 -8.35 -15.47 -13.31
N ARG A 277 -7.12 -14.93 -13.11
CA ARG A 277 -6.23 -15.19 -11.96
C ARG A 277 -5.87 -13.91 -11.21
N GLY A 278 -6.84 -13.02 -11.02
CA GLY A 278 -6.61 -11.69 -10.45
C GLY A 278 -6.04 -11.70 -9.02
N SER A 279 -6.28 -12.76 -8.23
CA SER A 279 -5.69 -12.90 -6.90
C SER A 279 -4.19 -13.12 -6.98
N ASN A 280 -3.76 -14.00 -7.87
CA ASN A 280 -2.34 -14.31 -8.06
C ASN A 280 -1.59 -13.14 -8.72
N GLU A 281 -2.15 -12.50 -9.75
CA GLU A 281 -1.53 -11.34 -10.41
C GLU A 281 -1.27 -10.19 -9.42
N ASN A 282 -2.26 -9.88 -8.58
CA ASN A 282 -2.10 -8.87 -7.53
C ASN A 282 -1.03 -9.28 -6.51
N MET A 283 -1.00 -10.56 -6.12
CA MET A 283 -0.05 -11.09 -5.15
C MET A 283 1.37 -11.08 -5.71
N ASN A 284 1.55 -11.48 -6.97
CA ASN A 284 2.85 -11.41 -7.66
C ASN A 284 3.41 -9.99 -7.66
N GLY A 285 2.54 -8.97 -7.79
CA GLY A 285 2.93 -7.57 -7.65
C GLY A 285 3.46 -7.21 -6.25
N LEU A 286 3.01 -7.89 -5.18
CA LEU A 286 3.55 -7.72 -3.83
C LEU A 286 4.85 -8.49 -3.63
N VAL A 287 4.90 -9.73 -4.12
CA VAL A 287 6.10 -10.58 -4.06
C VAL A 287 7.27 -9.90 -4.77
N ARG A 288 7.02 -9.16 -5.86
CA ARG A 288 8.04 -8.40 -6.59
C ARG A 288 8.72 -7.27 -5.78
N GLN A 289 8.20 -6.91 -4.62
CA GLN A 289 8.89 -6.03 -3.67
C GLN A 289 10.09 -6.73 -2.99
N TYR A 290 10.09 -8.06 -2.94
CA TYR A 290 11.14 -8.90 -2.34
C TYR A 290 11.98 -9.60 -3.39
N LEU A 291 11.33 -10.04 -4.45
CA LEU A 291 11.92 -10.75 -5.60
C LEU A 291 11.82 -9.86 -6.86
N PRO A 292 12.68 -8.83 -7.02
CA PRO A 292 12.60 -7.89 -8.13
C PRO A 292 12.75 -8.59 -9.49
N LYS A 293 12.20 -7.97 -10.55
CA LYS A 293 12.41 -8.45 -11.91
C LYS A 293 13.89 -8.31 -12.31
N GLY A 294 14.40 -9.29 -13.05
CA GLY A 294 15.79 -9.24 -13.53
C GLY A 294 16.84 -9.62 -12.48
N THR A 295 16.43 -10.18 -11.34
CA THR A 295 17.35 -10.73 -10.33
C THR A 295 17.38 -12.24 -10.40
N ASP A 296 18.51 -12.85 -10.04
CA ASP A 296 18.59 -14.29 -9.86
C ASP A 296 17.83 -14.71 -8.60
N LEU A 297 16.96 -15.70 -8.74
CA LEU A 297 16.12 -16.23 -7.66
C LEU A 297 16.60 -17.58 -7.14
N SER A 298 17.64 -18.20 -7.75
CA SER A 298 18.15 -19.52 -7.37
C SER A 298 18.74 -19.55 -5.96
N GLY A 299 19.31 -18.43 -5.50
CA GLY A 299 19.95 -18.30 -4.20
C GLY A 299 19.00 -18.31 -3.00
N TYR A 300 17.67 -18.20 -3.20
CA TYR A 300 16.71 -18.23 -2.09
C TYR A 300 16.49 -19.65 -1.59
N SER A 301 16.57 -19.87 -0.27
CA SER A 301 16.13 -21.11 0.36
C SER A 301 14.60 -21.15 0.52
N GLN A 302 14.01 -22.33 0.78
CA GLN A 302 12.56 -22.42 1.03
C GLN A 302 12.19 -21.64 2.30
N GLU A 303 13.02 -21.68 3.34
CA GLU A 303 12.79 -20.93 4.59
C GLU A 303 12.76 -19.42 4.36
N GLN A 304 13.63 -18.90 3.50
CA GLN A 304 13.62 -17.47 3.13
C GLN A 304 12.36 -17.10 2.34
N LEU A 305 11.90 -17.98 1.45
CA LEU A 305 10.66 -17.78 0.72
C LEU A 305 9.44 -17.85 1.64
N ASP A 306 9.42 -18.78 2.60
CA ASP A 306 8.35 -18.89 3.60
C ASP A 306 8.34 -17.64 4.50
N ALA A 307 9.47 -17.10 4.91
CA ALA A 307 9.55 -15.85 5.68
C ALA A 307 8.98 -14.66 4.89
N ILE A 308 9.26 -14.56 3.59
CA ILE A 308 8.67 -13.54 2.71
C ILE A 308 7.15 -13.72 2.62
N ALA A 309 6.68 -14.95 2.44
CA ALA A 309 5.26 -15.25 2.38
C ALA A 309 4.55 -14.88 3.69
N ASP A 310 5.14 -15.21 4.83
CA ASP A 310 4.61 -14.88 6.16
C ASP A 310 4.51 -13.37 6.37
N GLU A 311 5.53 -12.61 5.99
CA GLU A 311 5.47 -11.15 6.08
C GLU A 311 4.32 -10.59 5.24
N ILE A 312 4.11 -11.08 4.02
CA ILE A 312 3.01 -10.68 3.15
C ILE A 312 1.65 -11.12 3.70
N ASN A 313 1.56 -12.33 4.27
CA ASN A 313 0.35 -12.92 4.82
C ASN A 313 -0.11 -12.26 6.13
N ASN A 314 0.79 -11.61 6.84
CA ASN A 314 0.47 -10.85 8.05
C ASN A 314 -0.01 -9.42 7.77
N ARG A 315 0.10 -8.92 6.53
CA ARG A 315 -0.37 -7.58 6.18
C ARG A 315 -1.88 -7.54 6.05
N PRO A 316 -2.58 -6.59 6.67
CA PRO A 316 -4.03 -6.46 6.55
C PRO A 316 -4.45 -6.16 5.11
N ARG A 317 -5.62 -6.67 4.73
CA ARG A 317 -6.20 -6.46 3.40
C ARG A 317 -7.55 -5.77 3.51
N LYS A 318 -7.73 -4.66 2.79
CA LYS A 318 -9.01 -3.95 2.73
C LYS A 318 -10.16 -4.88 2.30
N GLY A 319 -9.91 -5.71 1.28
CA GLY A 319 -10.88 -6.69 0.77
C GLY A 319 -11.19 -7.85 1.72
N LEU A 320 -10.48 -7.98 2.85
CA LEU A 320 -10.75 -8.95 3.92
C LEU A 320 -11.25 -8.24 5.20
N GLY A 321 -11.80 -7.03 5.09
CA GLY A 321 -12.23 -6.25 6.25
C GLY A 321 -11.08 -5.83 7.15
N VAL A 322 -9.92 -5.51 6.55
CA VAL A 322 -8.66 -5.14 7.25
C VAL A 322 -8.06 -6.28 8.09
N ARG A 323 -8.51 -7.52 7.86
CA ARG A 323 -7.88 -8.72 8.43
C ARG A 323 -6.69 -9.16 7.57
N SER A 324 -5.75 -9.89 8.18
CA SER A 324 -4.62 -10.47 7.44
C SER A 324 -5.04 -11.78 6.76
N PRO A 325 -4.44 -12.13 5.59
CA PRO A 325 -4.63 -13.43 4.95
C PRO A 325 -4.46 -14.61 5.90
N LEU A 326 -3.42 -14.57 6.73
CA LEU A 326 -3.13 -15.64 7.69
C LEU A 326 -4.24 -15.79 8.74
N SER A 327 -4.79 -14.69 9.26
CA SER A 327 -5.88 -14.75 10.24
C SER A 327 -7.15 -15.33 9.64
N VAL A 328 -7.49 -14.93 8.41
CA VAL A 328 -8.66 -15.47 7.69
C VAL A 328 -8.47 -16.96 7.38
N TYR A 329 -7.29 -17.36 6.91
CA TYR A 329 -7.01 -18.77 6.61
C TYR A 329 -7.10 -19.66 7.84
N ARG A 330 -6.58 -19.21 9.00
CA ARG A 330 -6.70 -19.96 10.27
C ARG A 330 -8.14 -20.14 10.70
N GLU A 331 -8.98 -19.12 10.55
CA GLU A 331 -10.41 -19.22 10.84
C GLU A 331 -11.10 -20.23 9.92
N LEU A 332 -10.81 -20.19 8.62
CA LEU A 332 -11.34 -21.15 7.65
C LEU A 332 -10.92 -22.59 7.96
N LEU A 333 -9.66 -22.78 8.38
CA LEU A 333 -9.15 -24.09 8.80
C LEU A 333 -9.89 -24.63 10.04
N LEU A 334 -10.10 -23.80 11.05
CA LEU A 334 -10.84 -24.19 12.26
C LEU A 334 -12.29 -24.55 11.94
N ASN A 335 -12.96 -23.75 11.12
CA ASN A 335 -14.34 -24.00 10.70
C ASN A 335 -14.47 -25.30 9.90
N SER A 336 -13.52 -25.60 9.02
CA SER A 336 -13.51 -26.83 8.23
C SER A 336 -13.34 -28.09 9.10
N GLN A 337 -12.54 -28.01 10.16
CA GLN A 337 -12.35 -29.10 11.12
C GLN A 337 -13.60 -29.36 11.96
N GLN A 338 -14.30 -28.30 12.38
CA GLN A 338 -15.56 -28.44 13.16
C GLN A 338 -16.68 -29.11 12.35
N HIS A 339 -16.78 -28.79 11.05
CA HIS A 339 -17.78 -29.45 10.19
C HIS A 339 -17.47 -30.94 9.94
N SER A 340 -16.17 -31.29 9.87
CA SER A 340 -15.78 -32.71 9.74
C SER A 340 -16.07 -33.54 10.97
N THR A 341 -16.07 -32.94 12.16
CA THR A 341 -16.36 -33.62 13.45
C THR A 341 -17.86 -33.79 13.70
N LEU A 342 -18.72 -33.03 13.03
CA LEU A 342 -20.19 -33.12 13.16
C LEU A 342 -20.85 -34.18 12.22
N ILE A 343 -20.06 -34.75 11.30
CA ILE A 343 -20.55 -35.72 10.30
C ILE A 343 -20.18 -37.19 10.71
N HIS A 344 -19.51 -37.38 11.81
CA HIS A 344 -19.22 -38.65 12.46
C HIS A 344 -19.99 -38.75 13.77
#